data_4a91098628b7f05d9cc514a05b4ca3c5
#
_entry.id   4a91098628b7f05d9cc514a05b4ca3c5
#
_cell.length_a   1.000
_cell.length_b   1.000
_cell.length_c   1.000
_cell.angle_alpha   90.00
_cell.angle_beta   90.00
_cell.angle_gamma   90.00
#
_symmetry.space_group_name_H-M   'P 1'
#
loop_
_entity.id
_entity.type
_entity.pdbx_description
1 polymer ?
#
loop_
_entity_poly.entity_id
_entity_poly.type
_entity_poly.pdbx_seq_one_letter_code
_entity_poly.pdbx_strand_id
1 'polypeptide(L)'
;MLARLTPLQRRAARSLLLRLITIEETRASLNYDELAIDGDDARVALDALLDARLLLIRDLAEGPPVYEIAHEALIRGWVSLQVWLNEENENRQTYHRLEHAAAEWDRLGRPPHGLWSTRQQDEARQLDPRNLRAHETAFLAASAAFH
;
A
#
# COMPACT_ATOMS: atom_id res chain seq x y z
N MET A 1 11.06 18.58 -5.58
CA MET A 1 11.82 17.39 -6.02
C MET A 1 10.91 16.25 -6.48
N LEU A 2 9.94 15.83 -5.68
CA LEU A 2 8.96 14.86 -6.16
C LEU A 2 8.16 15.35 -7.38
N ALA A 3 8.08 16.66 -7.57
CA ALA A 3 7.44 17.28 -8.72
C ALA A 3 8.14 16.97 -10.06
N ARG A 4 9.41 16.56 -10.03
CA ARG A 4 10.16 16.19 -11.23
C ARG A 4 9.92 14.76 -11.69
N LEU A 5 9.29 13.96 -10.84
CA LEU A 5 9.01 12.57 -11.15
C LEU A 5 7.75 12.46 -12.02
N THR A 6 7.75 11.47 -12.91
CA THR A 6 6.54 11.12 -13.65
C THR A 6 5.48 10.61 -12.69
N PRO A 7 4.19 10.56 -13.09
CA PRO A 7 3.15 9.98 -12.23
C PRO A 7 3.45 8.56 -11.75
N LEU A 8 4.02 7.71 -12.61
CA LEU A 8 4.39 6.34 -12.23
C LEU A 8 5.54 6.33 -11.22
N GLN A 9 6.52 7.21 -11.41
CA GLN A 9 7.63 7.34 -10.48
C GLN A 9 7.18 7.88 -9.12
N ARG A 10 6.22 8.81 -9.10
CA ARG A 10 5.62 9.31 -7.84
C ARG A 10 4.86 8.22 -7.09
N ARG A 11 4.14 7.37 -7.80
CA ARG A 11 3.48 6.20 -7.19
C ARG A 11 4.49 5.25 -6.57
N ALA A 12 5.59 5.02 -7.28
CA ALA A 12 6.67 4.18 -6.78
C ALA A 12 7.30 4.79 -5.53
N ALA A 13 7.54 6.10 -5.51
CA ALA A 13 8.07 6.80 -4.34
C ALA A 13 7.13 6.68 -3.14
N ARG A 14 5.83 6.89 -3.35
CA ARG A 14 4.82 6.72 -2.32
C ARG A 14 4.85 5.30 -1.74
N SER A 15 4.88 4.29 -2.61
CA SER A 15 4.93 2.90 -2.19
C SER A 15 6.17 2.59 -1.36
N LEU A 16 7.34 3.10 -1.77
CA LEU A 16 8.59 2.90 -1.04
C LEU A 16 8.53 3.54 0.34
N LEU A 17 8.04 4.77 0.43
CA LEU A 17 7.93 5.48 1.71
C LEU A 17 6.99 4.74 2.66
N LEU A 18 5.86 4.25 2.16
CA LEU A 18 4.90 3.52 3.00
C LEU A 18 5.46 2.21 3.52
N ARG A 19 6.31 1.53 2.73
CA ARG A 19 6.98 0.30 3.19
C ARG A 19 8.01 0.55 4.29
N LEU A 20 8.56 1.75 4.34
CA LEU A 20 9.58 2.12 5.32
C LEU A 20 9.00 2.72 6.60
N ILE A 21 7.69 2.57 6.80
CA ILE A 21 6.99 3.03 8.00
C ILE A 21 6.28 1.84 8.63
N THR A 22 6.47 1.65 9.94
CA THR A 22 5.81 0.58 10.69
C THR A 22 4.35 0.93 11.00
N ILE A 23 3.62 -0.03 11.52
CA ILE A 23 2.22 0.17 11.97
C ILE A 23 2.15 1.24 13.06
N GLU A 24 3.18 1.34 13.90
CA GLU A 24 3.25 2.34 14.97
C GLU A 24 3.73 3.72 14.46
N GLU A 25 3.82 3.90 13.13
CA GLU A 25 4.30 5.13 12.51
C GLU A 25 5.74 5.50 12.92
N THR A 26 6.60 4.49 13.00
CA THR A 26 8.03 4.64 13.21
C THR A 26 8.80 4.15 12.00
N ARG A 27 10.11 4.42 11.97
CA ARG A 27 10.95 4.02 10.83
C ARG A 27 11.15 2.51 10.79
N ALA A 28 10.94 1.93 9.60
CA ALA A 28 11.34 0.56 9.31
C ALA A 28 12.65 0.56 8.54
N SER A 29 13.47 -0.47 8.71
CA SER A 29 14.74 -0.65 7.99
C SER A 29 14.61 -1.87 7.10
N LEU A 30 14.70 -1.68 5.78
CA LEU A 30 14.56 -2.74 4.80
C LEU A 30 15.77 -2.73 3.85
N ASN A 31 16.25 -3.91 3.47
CA ASN A 31 17.29 -4.01 2.45
C ASN A 31 16.66 -3.87 1.04
N TYR A 32 17.51 -3.86 0.00
CA TYR A 32 17.04 -3.66 -1.37
C TYR A 32 16.05 -4.74 -1.81
N ASP A 33 16.30 -5.99 -1.46
CA ASP A 33 15.41 -7.10 -1.81
C ASP A 33 14.07 -7.01 -1.09
N GLU A 34 14.10 -6.63 0.19
CA GLU A 34 12.89 -6.45 0.98
C GLU A 34 12.03 -5.28 0.48
N LEU A 35 12.64 -4.26 -0.11
CA LEU A 35 11.91 -3.16 -0.73
C LEU A 35 11.17 -3.59 -1.99
N ALA A 36 11.52 -4.74 -2.55
CA ALA A 36 10.90 -5.30 -3.74
C ALA A 36 10.87 -4.29 -4.90
N ILE A 37 12.03 -3.66 -5.16
CA ILE A 37 12.18 -2.71 -6.26
C ILE A 37 11.95 -3.45 -7.57
N ASP A 38 10.92 -3.03 -8.30
CA ASP A 38 10.55 -3.65 -9.58
C ASP A 38 10.46 -2.58 -10.65
N GLY A 39 11.34 -2.71 -11.66
CA GLY A 39 11.37 -1.83 -12.80
C GLY A 39 12.10 -0.51 -12.59
N ASP A 40 12.23 0.25 -13.67
CA ASP A 40 13.01 1.48 -13.71
C ASP A 40 12.35 2.62 -12.93
N ASP A 41 11.01 2.68 -12.91
CA ASP A 41 10.30 3.74 -12.21
C ASP A 41 10.55 3.68 -10.70
N ALA A 42 10.57 2.48 -10.13
CA ALA A 42 10.88 2.30 -8.71
C ALA A 42 12.33 2.65 -8.40
N ARG A 43 13.26 2.30 -9.30
CA ARG A 43 14.67 2.64 -9.14
C ARG A 43 14.91 4.14 -9.20
N VAL A 44 14.29 4.81 -10.16
CA VAL A 44 14.37 6.28 -10.29
C VAL A 44 13.79 6.95 -9.05
N ALA A 45 12.66 6.45 -8.56
CA ALA A 45 12.03 6.97 -7.35
C ALA A 45 12.94 6.80 -6.13
N LEU A 46 13.56 5.64 -5.97
CA LEU A 46 14.49 5.38 -4.87
C LEU A 46 15.67 6.36 -4.90
N ASP A 47 16.29 6.51 -6.09
CA ASP A 47 17.42 7.43 -6.27
C ASP A 47 17.01 8.88 -5.96
N ALA A 48 15.84 9.29 -6.40
CA ALA A 48 15.33 10.63 -6.12
C ALA A 48 15.11 10.89 -4.63
N LEU A 49 14.58 9.89 -3.92
CA LEU A 49 14.37 10.00 -2.47
C LEU A 49 15.70 10.07 -1.70
N LEU A 50 16.69 9.32 -2.15
CA LEU A 50 18.05 9.37 -1.57
C LEU A 50 18.70 10.72 -1.85
N ASP A 51 18.62 11.22 -3.09
CA ASP A 51 19.21 12.50 -3.48
C ASP A 51 18.57 13.67 -2.72
N ALA A 52 17.29 13.58 -2.43
CA ALA A 52 16.57 14.58 -1.64
C ALA A 52 16.82 14.47 -0.13
N ARG A 53 17.56 13.46 0.29
CA ARG A 53 17.85 13.18 1.72
C ARG A 53 16.59 12.88 2.53
N LEU A 54 15.57 12.35 1.89
CA LEU A 54 14.38 11.83 2.55
C LEU A 54 14.60 10.40 3.04
N LEU A 55 15.45 9.65 2.33
CA LEU A 55 15.91 8.33 2.73
C LEU A 55 17.42 8.33 2.94
N LEU A 56 17.88 7.38 3.72
CA LEU A 56 19.32 7.13 3.89
C LEU A 56 19.59 5.63 3.79
N ILE A 57 20.86 5.32 3.50
CA ILE A 57 21.36 3.95 3.50
C ILE A 57 22.22 3.79 4.73
N ARG A 58 21.97 2.73 5.49
CA ARG A 58 22.77 2.41 6.66
C ARG A 58 23.45 1.07 6.47
N ASP A 59 24.77 1.07 6.63
CA ASP A 59 25.56 -0.15 6.59
C ASP A 59 25.45 -0.89 7.90
N LEU A 60 25.20 -2.19 7.82
CA LEU A 60 25.15 -3.06 8.98
C LEU A 60 26.51 -3.77 9.13
N ALA A 61 26.85 -4.15 10.35
CA ALA A 61 28.05 -4.93 10.62
C ALA A 61 28.05 -6.26 9.86
N GLU A 62 26.89 -6.85 9.73
CA GLU A 62 26.68 -8.09 8.96
C GLU A 62 25.44 -7.93 8.07
N GLY A 63 25.53 -8.47 6.87
CA GLY A 63 24.42 -8.44 5.92
C GLY A 63 24.42 -7.22 5.00
N PRO A 64 23.43 -7.15 4.09
CA PRO A 64 23.33 -6.06 3.13
C PRO A 64 22.94 -4.75 3.82
N PRO A 65 23.27 -3.59 3.20
CA PRO A 65 22.83 -2.31 3.73
C PRO A 65 21.30 -2.20 3.71
N VAL A 66 20.77 -1.39 4.63
CA VAL A 66 19.34 -1.16 4.74
C VAL A 66 19.00 0.29 4.42
N TYR A 67 17.80 0.49 3.93
CA TYR A 67 17.23 1.79 3.63
C TYR A 67 16.24 2.16 4.71
N GLU A 68 16.23 3.42 5.10
CA GLU A 68 15.27 3.91 6.09
C GLU A 68 14.97 5.39 5.85
N ILE A 69 13.87 5.87 6.40
CA ILE A 69 13.53 7.29 6.37
C ILE A 69 14.57 8.04 7.19
N ALA A 70 15.08 9.16 6.66
CA ALA A 70 16.19 9.87 7.24
C ALA A 70 15.92 10.37 8.66
N HIS A 71 14.69 10.82 8.94
CA HIS A 71 14.32 11.34 10.26
C HIS A 71 12.88 10.93 10.60
N GLU A 72 12.66 10.49 11.83
CA GLU A 72 11.30 10.18 12.30
C GLU A 72 10.36 11.39 12.23
N ALA A 73 10.90 12.58 12.42
CA ALA A 73 10.12 13.80 12.33
C ALA A 73 9.45 13.98 10.96
N LEU A 74 10.02 13.40 9.89
CA LEU A 74 9.40 13.44 8.56
C LEU A 74 8.08 12.69 8.52
N ILE A 75 7.96 11.62 9.28
CA ILE A 75 6.74 10.82 9.30
C ILE A 75 5.57 11.65 9.83
N ARG A 76 5.80 12.40 10.89
CA ARG A 76 4.75 13.20 11.55
C ARG A 76 4.57 14.58 10.96
N GLY A 77 5.65 15.17 10.46
CA GLY A 77 5.65 16.55 9.98
C GLY A 77 5.31 16.71 8.50
N TRP A 78 5.32 15.65 7.73
CA TRP A 78 5.05 15.71 6.30
C TRP A 78 3.58 15.40 6.04
N VAL A 79 2.81 16.44 5.74
CA VAL A 79 1.35 16.35 5.57
C VAL A 79 0.95 15.33 4.50
N SER A 80 1.62 15.35 3.34
CA SER A 80 1.32 14.40 2.27
C SER A 80 1.52 12.96 2.71
N LEU A 81 2.57 12.69 3.48
CA LEU A 81 2.84 11.37 4.00
C LEU A 81 1.76 10.92 4.98
N GLN A 82 1.30 11.83 5.85
CA GLN A 82 0.20 11.53 6.77
C GLN A 82 -1.10 11.20 6.04
N VAL A 83 -1.40 11.94 4.98
CA VAL A 83 -2.56 11.66 4.13
C VAL A 83 -2.44 10.25 3.52
N TRP A 84 -1.27 9.91 3.00
CA TRP A 84 -1.03 8.58 2.41
C TRP A 84 -1.17 7.46 3.44
N LEU A 85 -0.67 7.66 4.66
CA LEU A 85 -0.79 6.68 5.74
C LEU A 85 -2.26 6.45 6.13
N ASN A 86 -3.04 7.52 6.22
CA ASN A 86 -4.46 7.41 6.53
C ASN A 86 -5.22 6.65 5.44
N GLU A 87 -4.94 6.95 4.17
CA GLU A 87 -5.54 6.23 3.03
C GLU A 87 -5.18 4.76 3.07
N GLU A 88 -3.92 4.44 3.36
CA GLU A 88 -3.45 3.05 3.44
C GLU A 88 -4.16 2.30 4.58
N ASN A 89 -4.34 2.93 5.73
CA ASN A 89 -5.05 2.33 6.85
C ASN A 89 -6.52 2.08 6.51
N GLU A 90 -7.17 3.03 5.85
CA GLU A 90 -8.55 2.86 5.40
C GLU A 90 -8.68 1.70 4.41
N ASN A 91 -7.75 1.60 3.46
CA ASN A 91 -7.73 0.52 2.49
C ASN A 91 -7.52 -0.84 3.16
N ARG A 92 -6.66 -0.92 4.16
CA ARG A 92 -6.47 -2.15 4.94
C ARG A 92 -7.75 -2.58 5.63
N GLN A 93 -8.45 -1.64 6.25
CA GLN A 93 -9.72 -1.92 6.92
C GLN A 93 -10.77 -2.39 5.92
N THR A 94 -10.85 -1.74 4.77
CA THR A 94 -11.76 -2.13 3.70
C THR A 94 -11.43 -3.54 3.19
N TYR A 95 -10.15 -3.83 2.98
CA TYR A 95 -9.72 -5.15 2.55
C TYR A 95 -10.07 -6.24 3.57
N HIS A 96 -9.88 -5.97 4.85
CA HIS A 96 -10.25 -6.92 5.92
C HIS A 96 -11.74 -7.22 5.91
N ARG A 97 -12.57 -6.20 5.74
CA ARG A 97 -14.02 -6.40 5.64
C ARG A 97 -14.39 -7.22 4.42
N LEU A 98 -13.75 -6.93 3.28
CA LEU A 98 -13.96 -7.67 2.04
C LEU A 98 -13.54 -9.13 2.19
N GLU A 99 -12.35 -9.37 2.72
CA GLU A 99 -11.84 -10.71 2.93
C GLU A 99 -12.80 -11.55 3.77
N HIS A 100 -13.27 -10.98 4.87
CA HIS A 100 -14.19 -11.65 5.77
C HIS A 100 -15.55 -11.91 5.10
N ALA A 101 -16.10 -10.91 4.44
CA ALA A 101 -17.40 -11.01 3.78
C ALA A 101 -17.37 -12.02 2.63
N ALA A 102 -16.32 -12.00 1.82
CA ALA A 102 -16.19 -12.92 0.69
C ALA A 102 -15.99 -14.36 1.14
N ALA A 103 -15.19 -14.57 2.20
CA ALA A 103 -14.98 -15.90 2.78
C ALA A 103 -16.29 -16.48 3.34
N GLU A 104 -17.04 -15.69 4.07
CA GLU A 104 -18.32 -16.09 4.64
C GLU A 104 -19.35 -16.39 3.55
N TRP A 105 -19.44 -15.55 2.52
CA TRP A 105 -20.31 -15.75 1.38
C TRP A 105 -20.00 -17.07 0.66
N ASP A 106 -18.72 -17.33 0.44
CA ASP A 106 -18.26 -18.56 -0.22
C ASP A 106 -18.59 -19.78 0.65
N ARG A 107 -18.36 -19.69 1.94
CA ARG A 107 -18.67 -20.77 2.92
C ARG A 107 -20.16 -21.11 2.94
N LEU A 108 -21.04 -20.11 2.80
CA LEU A 108 -22.49 -20.27 2.85
C LEU A 108 -23.12 -20.69 1.52
N GLY A 109 -22.31 -20.96 0.50
CA GLY A 109 -22.82 -21.37 -0.82
C GLY A 109 -23.19 -20.20 -1.74
N ARG A 110 -22.64 -19.04 -1.48
CA ARG A 110 -22.79 -17.83 -2.31
C ARG A 110 -24.23 -17.28 -2.38
N PRO A 111 -24.90 -17.09 -1.23
CA PRO A 111 -26.28 -16.59 -1.22
C PRO A 111 -26.38 -15.11 -1.59
N PRO A 112 -27.48 -14.69 -2.24
CA PRO A 112 -27.64 -13.27 -2.63
C PRO A 112 -27.75 -12.31 -1.44
N HIS A 113 -28.24 -12.76 -0.30
CA HIS A 113 -28.41 -11.89 0.86
C HIS A 113 -27.10 -11.48 1.55
N GLY A 114 -25.99 -12.13 1.22
CA GLY A 114 -24.68 -11.79 1.76
C GLY A 114 -23.91 -10.74 0.94
N LEU A 115 -24.46 -10.30 -0.19
CA LEU A 115 -23.77 -9.39 -1.11
C LEU A 115 -23.67 -7.97 -0.56
N TRP A 116 -22.68 -7.26 -1.03
CA TRP A 116 -22.40 -5.88 -0.58
C TRP A 116 -23.33 -4.87 -1.29
N SER A 117 -23.67 -3.81 -0.56
CA SER A 117 -24.38 -2.66 -1.08
C SER A 117 -23.50 -1.85 -2.04
N THR A 118 -24.11 -0.94 -2.78
CA THR A 118 -23.39 -0.03 -3.68
C THR A 118 -22.34 0.79 -2.92
N ARG A 119 -22.67 1.25 -1.71
CA ARG A 119 -21.74 2.02 -0.87
C ARG A 119 -20.49 1.20 -0.52
N GLN A 120 -20.68 -0.04 -0.10
CA GLN A 120 -19.58 -0.94 0.24
C GLN A 120 -18.73 -1.25 -0.98
N GLN A 121 -19.35 -1.44 -2.14
CA GLN A 121 -18.64 -1.65 -3.40
C GLN A 121 -17.81 -0.43 -3.79
N ASP A 122 -18.32 0.78 -3.56
CA ASP A 122 -17.59 2.02 -3.86
C ASP A 122 -16.34 2.14 -2.99
N GLU A 123 -16.44 1.77 -1.73
CA GLU A 123 -15.27 1.75 -0.84
C GLU A 123 -14.20 0.77 -1.35
N ALA A 124 -14.61 -0.38 -1.86
CA ALA A 124 -13.71 -1.40 -2.38
C ALA A 124 -13.00 -0.99 -3.67
N ARG A 125 -13.50 0.01 -4.40
CA ARG A 125 -12.85 0.49 -5.63
C ARG A 125 -11.47 1.09 -5.39
N GLN A 126 -11.17 1.48 -4.16
CA GLN A 126 -9.86 2.00 -3.79
C GLN A 126 -8.80 0.89 -3.68
N LEU A 127 -9.23 -0.36 -3.63
CA LEU A 127 -8.32 -1.50 -3.52
C LEU A 127 -7.75 -1.87 -4.90
N ASP A 128 -6.49 -2.33 -4.90
CA ASP A 128 -5.85 -2.80 -6.12
C ASP A 128 -6.42 -4.18 -6.50
N PRO A 129 -7.09 -4.32 -7.66
CA PRO A 129 -7.67 -5.60 -8.06
C PRO A 129 -6.65 -6.75 -8.15
N ARG A 130 -5.38 -6.43 -8.38
CA ARG A 130 -4.33 -7.44 -8.49
C ARG A 130 -4.02 -8.12 -7.17
N ASN A 131 -4.37 -7.49 -6.05
CA ASN A 131 -4.15 -8.04 -4.71
C ASN A 131 -5.34 -8.85 -4.20
N LEU A 132 -6.42 -8.92 -4.96
CA LEU A 132 -7.61 -9.66 -4.55
C LEU A 132 -7.51 -11.12 -4.95
N ARG A 133 -8.03 -11.98 -4.08
CA ARG A 133 -8.13 -13.42 -4.36
C ARG A 133 -9.34 -13.69 -5.28
N ALA A 134 -9.36 -14.88 -5.89
CA ALA A 134 -10.42 -15.23 -6.83
C ALA A 134 -11.83 -15.12 -6.23
N HIS A 135 -12.03 -15.59 -4.99
CA HIS A 135 -13.34 -15.51 -4.35
C HIS A 135 -13.75 -14.09 -3.97
N GLU A 136 -12.76 -13.21 -3.69
CA GLU A 136 -13.01 -11.80 -3.41
C GLU A 136 -13.44 -11.06 -4.68
N THR A 137 -12.79 -11.33 -5.80
CA THR A 137 -13.16 -10.79 -7.09
C THR A 137 -14.56 -11.26 -7.49
N ALA A 138 -14.87 -12.54 -7.31
CA ALA A 138 -16.18 -13.11 -7.59
C ALA A 138 -17.26 -12.48 -6.72
N PHE A 139 -16.99 -12.25 -5.45
CA PHE A 139 -17.91 -11.60 -4.52
C PHE A 139 -18.28 -10.19 -4.97
N LEU A 140 -17.27 -9.40 -5.35
CA LEU A 140 -17.49 -8.03 -5.84
C LEU A 140 -18.26 -8.02 -7.15
N ALA A 141 -17.95 -8.94 -8.07
CA ALA A 141 -18.66 -9.05 -9.34
C ALA A 141 -20.13 -9.44 -9.13
N ALA A 142 -20.40 -10.39 -8.24
CA ALA A 142 -21.76 -10.78 -7.88
C ALA A 142 -22.53 -9.64 -7.21
N SER A 143 -21.86 -8.88 -6.34
CA SER A 143 -22.46 -7.72 -5.68
C SER A 143 -22.85 -6.65 -6.70
N ALA A 144 -21.98 -6.36 -7.67
CA ALA A 144 -22.26 -5.39 -8.72
C ALA A 144 -23.42 -5.85 -9.64
N ALA A 145 -23.49 -7.13 -9.96
CA ALA A 145 -24.53 -7.68 -10.80
C ALA A 145 -25.93 -7.69 -10.13
N PHE A 146 -25.94 -7.85 -8.79
CA PHE A 146 -27.17 -7.88 -8.01
C PHE A 146 -27.78 -6.49 -7.82
N HIS A 147 -26.96 -5.47 -7.70
CA HIS A 147 -27.38 -4.08 -7.49
C HIS A 147 -27.21 -3.26 -8.77
#